data_0050bfa29b772157b111abc277b8ac84
#
_entry.id   0050bfa29b772157b111abc277b8ac84
#
_cell.length_a   1.000
_cell.length_b   1.000
_cell.length_c   1.000
_cell.angle_alpha   90.00
_cell.angle_beta   90.00
_cell.angle_gamma   90.00
#
_symmetry.space_group_name_H-M   'P 1'
#
loop_
_entity.id
_entity.type
_entity.pdbx_description
1 polymer ?
#
loop_
_entity_poly.entity_id
_entity_poly.type
_entity_poly.pdbx_seq_one_letter_code
_entity_poly.pdbx_strand_id
1 'polypeptide(L)'
;MEVIEYRPTKLTLEQGDLDYLLSLVRSATGDRSDARVLHAITPTHTAGVYEVTPGPYVGRLGLPSGRWIDFRSRFPFEDVIELIRRSARHPIRADKLPVDAHAETFLTEAIALAFARELESLVGHGLAKGYERIRHHRPPYPGRLDTAYHLGRLAARPDRLVTVGRHLTANVPVNQAVAVALDTLTRVPLAREVSTRLARLVPAFVRVTRAPVRAGDIGRITLTNLTRRYQQALALAEAILRSQSLAPRSTGLAGGSLLFFMPKVWELYVSRWLAEQWPEHRIVAPHRFQLTNDGQTAEADATVWSGEVLVALYDAKYKWPGPTPDRSDIYQMVTYCERLGLQHSTLVYPVATPKLTVNVGSKAVHVLGVAPSYTPLAPVNDAVETAGS
;
A
#
# COMPACT_ATOMS: atom_id res chain seq x y z
N MET A 1 -0.14 23.73 -1.76
CA MET A 1 1.27 23.83 -2.22
C MET A 1 1.62 22.52 -2.90
N GLU A 2 2.50 22.55 -3.93
CA GLU A 2 2.89 21.33 -4.67
C GLU A 2 4.39 21.13 -4.64
N VAL A 3 4.81 19.86 -4.58
CA VAL A 3 6.21 19.44 -4.69
C VAL A 3 6.30 18.17 -5.56
N ILE A 4 7.44 17.96 -6.22
CA ILE A 4 7.69 16.79 -7.07
C ILE A 4 8.78 15.95 -6.41
N GLU A 5 8.63 14.62 -6.39
CA GLU A 5 9.62 13.66 -5.85
C GLU A 5 11.06 14.05 -6.24
N TYR A 6 11.95 14.08 -5.26
CA TYR A 6 13.38 14.40 -5.38
C TYR A 6 13.72 15.79 -5.98
N ARG A 7 12.72 16.64 -6.27
CA ARG A 7 12.96 17.95 -6.87
C ARG A 7 12.87 19.04 -5.81
N PRO A 8 13.94 19.81 -5.54
CA PRO A 8 13.90 20.94 -4.64
C PRO A 8 12.85 21.97 -5.10
N THR A 9 11.99 22.38 -4.19
CA THR A 9 10.89 23.31 -4.45
C THR A 9 10.83 24.37 -3.36
N LYS A 10 10.70 25.65 -3.74
CA LYS A 10 10.58 26.76 -2.78
C LYS A 10 9.15 26.84 -2.26
N LEU A 11 8.98 26.80 -0.95
CA LEU A 11 7.70 26.91 -0.26
C LEU A 11 7.76 28.03 0.78
N THR A 12 6.68 28.80 0.89
CA THR A 12 6.47 29.75 2.00
C THR A 12 5.83 29.00 3.14
N LEU A 13 6.54 28.89 4.29
CA LEU A 13 6.12 28.13 5.45
C LEU A 13 5.98 29.05 6.68
N GLU A 14 4.94 28.80 7.45
CA GLU A 14 4.80 29.34 8.81
C GLU A 14 5.66 28.53 9.79
N GLN A 15 6.01 29.12 10.95
CA GLN A 15 6.92 28.48 11.90
C GLN A 15 6.42 27.09 12.35
N GLY A 16 5.12 26.97 12.67
CA GLY A 16 4.56 25.66 13.08
C GLY A 16 4.61 24.58 11.99
N ASP A 17 4.42 24.97 10.73
CA ASP A 17 4.53 24.07 9.58
C ASP A 17 5.99 23.67 9.35
N LEU A 18 6.92 24.63 9.48
CA LEU A 18 8.36 24.39 9.37
C LEU A 18 8.85 23.40 10.43
N ASP A 19 8.51 23.63 11.70
CA ASP A 19 8.91 22.76 12.83
C ASP A 19 8.40 21.34 12.62
N TYR A 20 7.15 21.21 12.15
CA TYR A 20 6.56 19.93 11.80
C TYR A 20 7.33 19.24 10.66
N LEU A 21 7.59 19.93 9.54
CA LEU A 21 8.32 19.37 8.40
C LEU A 21 9.77 19.00 8.76
N LEU A 22 10.46 19.79 9.60
CA LEU A 22 11.77 19.46 10.13
C LEU A 22 11.76 18.19 10.98
N SER A 23 10.67 17.94 11.72
CA SER A 23 10.50 16.68 12.47
C SER A 23 10.44 15.46 11.52
N LEU A 24 9.86 15.60 10.34
CA LEU A 24 9.80 14.53 9.31
C LEU A 24 11.18 14.23 8.72
N VAL A 25 12.03 15.25 8.56
CA VAL A 25 13.41 15.06 8.11
C VAL A 25 14.24 14.29 9.15
N ARG A 26 14.03 14.58 10.44
CA ARG A 26 14.80 14.03 11.58
C ARG A 26 14.36 12.62 11.98
N SER A 27 13.11 12.25 11.76
CA SER A 27 12.50 11.03 12.32
C SER A 27 12.94 9.72 11.65
N ALA A 28 13.75 9.78 10.62
CA ALA A 28 14.31 8.58 9.98
C ALA A 28 15.56 8.10 10.72
N THR A 29 15.38 7.46 11.87
CA THR A 29 16.41 6.66 12.53
C THR A 29 16.37 5.24 11.96
N GLY A 30 17.41 4.87 11.21
CA GLY A 30 17.58 3.52 10.66
C GLY A 30 18.17 3.53 9.25
N ASP A 31 18.64 2.40 8.82
CA ASP A 31 19.39 2.09 7.60
C ASP A 31 18.68 2.41 6.26
N ARG A 32 17.48 3.01 6.30
CA ARG A 32 16.66 3.37 5.13
C ARG A 32 16.58 4.88 4.94
N SER A 33 17.70 5.51 4.62
CA SER A 33 17.73 6.95 4.27
C SER A 33 16.77 7.32 3.14
N ASP A 34 16.53 6.38 2.22
CA ASP A 34 15.68 6.57 1.04
C ASP A 34 14.16 6.56 1.33
N ALA A 35 13.75 6.10 2.52
CA ALA A 35 12.34 6.05 2.92
C ALA A 35 11.86 7.32 3.67
N ARG A 36 12.59 8.43 3.58
CA ARG A 36 12.18 9.70 4.20
C ARG A 36 11.09 10.38 3.41
N VAL A 37 10.10 10.94 4.10
CA VAL A 37 9.05 11.78 3.46
C VAL A 37 9.68 13.04 2.87
N LEU A 38 10.64 13.62 3.59
CA LEU A 38 11.44 14.76 3.15
C LEU A 38 12.92 14.45 3.33
N HIS A 39 13.71 14.68 2.30
CA HIS A 39 15.17 14.50 2.34
C HIS A 39 15.87 15.70 2.97
N ALA A 40 15.45 16.92 2.62
CA ALA A 40 16.05 18.15 3.11
C ALA A 40 15.06 19.31 3.17
N ILE A 41 15.31 20.25 4.09
CA ILE A 41 14.71 21.56 4.13
C ILE A 41 15.85 22.55 4.39
N THR A 42 16.06 23.49 3.46
CA THR A 42 17.10 24.51 3.56
C THR A 42 16.51 25.91 3.52
N PRO A 43 16.95 26.85 4.36
CA PRO A 43 16.51 28.24 4.30
C PRO A 43 16.98 28.88 2.97
N THR A 44 16.18 29.81 2.45
CA THR A 44 16.57 30.63 1.31
C THR A 44 16.97 32.03 1.78
N HIS A 45 17.42 32.89 0.87
CA HIS A 45 17.70 34.30 1.18
C HIS A 45 16.45 35.13 1.53
N THR A 46 15.25 34.59 1.24
CA THR A 46 13.97 35.28 1.53
C THR A 46 13.40 34.74 2.83
N ALA A 47 13.10 35.60 3.79
CA ALA A 47 12.53 35.21 5.07
C ALA A 47 11.20 34.46 4.88
N GLY A 48 11.02 33.36 5.62
CA GLY A 48 9.82 32.51 5.55
C GLY A 48 9.74 31.60 4.30
N VAL A 49 10.72 31.66 3.38
CA VAL A 49 10.79 30.81 2.20
C VAL A 49 11.88 29.76 2.40
N TYR A 50 11.52 28.51 2.21
CA TYR A 50 12.41 27.36 2.38
C TYR A 50 12.41 26.50 1.12
N GLU A 51 13.57 25.96 0.77
CA GLU A 51 13.71 24.96 -0.27
C GLU A 51 13.50 23.58 0.35
N VAL A 52 12.47 22.88 -0.10
CA VAL A 52 12.05 21.57 0.39
C VAL A 52 12.33 20.52 -0.68
N THR A 53 13.09 19.48 -0.33
CA THR A 53 13.36 18.34 -1.20
C THR A 53 12.56 17.13 -0.70
N PRO A 54 11.49 16.73 -1.42
CA PRO A 54 10.70 15.56 -1.04
C PRO A 54 11.41 14.25 -1.33
N GLY A 55 11.05 13.22 -0.57
CA GLY A 55 11.40 11.83 -0.84
C GLY A 55 10.45 11.18 -1.87
N PRO A 56 10.51 9.85 -2.01
CA PRO A 56 9.75 9.09 -3.00
C PRO A 56 8.30 8.83 -2.55
N TYR A 57 7.59 9.88 -2.24
CA TYR A 57 6.19 9.81 -1.82
C TYR A 57 5.29 10.58 -2.77
N VAL A 58 4.09 10.05 -2.99
CA VAL A 58 3.04 10.69 -3.79
C VAL A 58 1.74 10.73 -2.99
N GLY A 59 1.02 11.85 -3.06
CA GLY A 59 -0.22 12.05 -2.33
C GLY A 59 -0.26 13.37 -1.60
N ARG A 60 -0.94 13.45 -0.47
CA ARG A 60 -1.18 14.69 0.28
C ARG A 60 -0.71 14.61 1.72
N LEU A 61 0.01 15.63 2.16
CA LEU A 61 0.47 15.85 3.53
C LEU A 61 -0.27 17.04 4.14
N GLY A 62 -1.07 16.82 5.18
CA GLY A 62 -1.69 17.88 5.96
C GLY A 62 -0.68 18.55 6.89
N LEU A 63 -0.80 19.85 7.05
CA LEU A 63 0.06 20.68 7.89
C LEU A 63 -0.70 21.16 9.14
N PRO A 64 0.00 21.51 10.23
CA PRO A 64 -0.60 22.04 11.45
C PRO A 64 -1.44 23.30 11.25
N SER A 65 -1.07 24.14 10.28
CA SER A 65 -1.82 25.35 9.90
C SER A 65 -3.17 25.08 9.24
N GLY A 66 -3.50 23.80 8.94
CA GLY A 66 -4.66 23.41 8.12
C GLY A 66 -4.42 23.49 6.62
N ARG A 67 -3.27 24.00 6.17
CA ARG A 67 -2.82 23.90 4.77
C ARG A 67 -2.36 22.47 4.47
N TRP A 68 -1.99 22.22 3.21
CA TRP A 68 -1.42 20.94 2.79
C TRP A 68 -0.39 21.10 1.69
N ILE A 69 0.43 20.05 1.55
CA ILE A 69 1.37 19.88 0.45
C ILE A 69 0.94 18.67 -0.36
N ASP A 70 0.77 18.85 -1.67
CA ASP A 70 0.56 17.78 -2.62
C ASP A 70 1.92 17.33 -3.19
N PHE A 71 2.23 16.05 -2.98
CA PHE A 71 3.42 15.39 -3.49
C PHE A 71 3.08 14.73 -4.81
N ARG A 72 3.71 15.19 -5.89
CA ARG A 72 3.55 14.62 -7.23
C ARG A 72 4.68 13.67 -7.55
N SER A 73 4.36 12.66 -8.34
CA SER A 73 5.36 11.76 -8.90
C SER A 73 6.18 12.46 -9.97
N ARG A 74 7.42 12.01 -10.13
CA ARG A 74 8.26 12.32 -11.28
C ARG A 74 7.90 11.50 -12.53
N PHE A 75 7.04 10.48 -12.38
CA PHE A 75 6.50 9.67 -13.47
C PHE A 75 5.11 10.20 -13.89
N PRO A 76 4.63 9.88 -15.11
CA PRO A 76 3.31 10.29 -15.57
C PRO A 76 2.20 9.87 -14.60
N PHE A 77 1.16 10.68 -14.51
CA PHE A 77 0.04 10.45 -13.58
C PHE A 77 -0.67 9.12 -13.87
N GLU A 78 -0.81 8.79 -15.17
CA GLU A 78 -1.41 7.55 -15.66
C GLU A 78 -0.66 6.32 -15.14
N ASP A 79 0.68 6.36 -15.16
CA ASP A 79 1.52 5.31 -14.62
C ASP A 79 1.32 5.15 -13.11
N VAL A 80 1.25 6.26 -12.37
CA VAL A 80 1.03 6.26 -10.91
C VAL A 80 -0.32 5.64 -10.56
N ILE A 81 -1.38 6.02 -11.30
CA ILE A 81 -2.71 5.44 -11.11
C ILE A 81 -2.69 3.94 -11.38
N GLU A 82 -2.04 3.50 -12.46
CA GLU A 82 -1.95 2.08 -12.80
C GLU A 82 -1.15 1.28 -11.77
N LEU A 83 -0.04 1.86 -11.28
CA LEU A 83 0.74 1.28 -10.19
C LEU A 83 -0.13 1.03 -8.95
N ILE A 84 -0.89 2.04 -8.52
CA ILE A 84 -1.75 1.92 -7.35
C ILE A 84 -2.88 0.94 -7.59
N ARG A 85 -3.52 1.00 -8.76
CA ARG A 85 -4.59 0.07 -9.14
C ARG A 85 -4.14 -1.39 -9.05
N ARG A 86 -2.98 -1.71 -9.60
CA ARG A 86 -2.46 -3.08 -9.70
C ARG A 86 -1.65 -3.51 -8.47
N SER A 87 -1.22 -2.60 -7.60
CA SER A 87 -0.51 -2.94 -6.36
C SER A 87 -1.43 -3.47 -5.26
N ALA A 88 -2.74 -3.28 -5.31
CA ALA A 88 -3.71 -3.86 -4.38
C ALA A 88 -3.85 -5.37 -4.61
N ARG A 89 -4.10 -6.18 -3.57
CA ARG A 89 -4.26 -7.65 -3.69
C ARG A 89 -5.35 -8.03 -4.69
N HIS A 90 -6.45 -7.28 -4.71
CA HIS A 90 -7.45 -7.35 -5.76
C HIS A 90 -7.32 -6.07 -6.58
N PRO A 91 -6.99 -6.13 -7.87
CA PRO A 91 -6.82 -4.94 -8.67
C PRO A 91 -8.06 -4.04 -8.63
N ILE A 92 -7.85 -2.74 -8.49
CA ILE A 92 -8.91 -1.76 -8.63
C ILE A 92 -9.24 -1.69 -10.13
N ARG A 93 -10.52 -1.81 -10.48
CA ARG A 93 -10.96 -1.76 -11.89
C ARG A 93 -10.72 -0.37 -12.47
N ALA A 94 -10.43 -0.31 -13.77
CA ALA A 94 -10.15 0.96 -14.46
C ALA A 94 -11.34 1.93 -14.40
N ASP A 95 -12.58 1.42 -14.53
CA ASP A 95 -13.80 2.22 -14.44
C ASP A 95 -14.04 2.79 -13.03
N LYS A 96 -13.40 2.26 -12.00
CA LYS A 96 -13.53 2.70 -10.61
C LYS A 96 -12.52 3.79 -10.22
N LEU A 97 -11.37 3.81 -10.86
CA LEU A 97 -10.37 4.86 -10.70
C LEU A 97 -9.92 5.29 -12.10
N PRO A 98 -10.72 6.14 -12.78
CA PRO A 98 -10.45 6.54 -14.16
C PRO A 98 -9.19 7.39 -14.27
N VAL A 99 -8.47 7.18 -15.36
CA VAL A 99 -7.25 7.93 -15.72
C VAL A 99 -7.60 9.31 -16.29
N ASP A 100 -8.82 9.48 -16.81
CA ASP A 100 -9.32 10.71 -17.43
C ASP A 100 -9.55 11.88 -16.46
N ALA A 101 -9.16 11.72 -15.20
CA ALA A 101 -9.06 12.84 -14.28
C ALA A 101 -8.08 13.85 -14.89
N HIS A 102 -8.57 15.03 -15.28
CA HIS A 102 -7.79 16.14 -15.83
C HIS A 102 -6.44 16.25 -15.11
N ALA A 103 -5.39 16.66 -15.81
CA ALA A 103 -4.03 16.79 -15.29
C ALA A 103 -3.89 17.57 -13.97
N GLU A 104 -4.96 18.24 -13.53
CA GLU A 104 -5.10 18.95 -12.26
C GLU A 104 -5.69 18.12 -11.11
N THR A 105 -6.20 16.90 -11.38
CA THR A 105 -6.76 16.04 -10.31
C THR A 105 -5.63 15.38 -9.54
N PHE A 106 -5.56 15.67 -8.26
CA PHE A 106 -4.58 15.03 -7.38
C PHE A 106 -4.99 13.58 -7.09
N LEU A 107 -4.00 12.70 -7.04
CA LEU A 107 -4.18 11.28 -6.71
C LEU A 107 -5.08 11.06 -5.48
N THR A 108 -4.86 11.86 -4.44
CA THR A 108 -5.63 11.79 -3.18
C THR A 108 -7.12 12.04 -3.40
N GLU A 109 -7.47 13.04 -4.20
CA GLU A 109 -8.87 13.35 -4.54
C GLU A 109 -9.50 12.23 -5.39
N ALA A 110 -8.77 11.72 -6.38
CA ALA A 110 -9.23 10.62 -7.23
C ALA A 110 -9.56 9.37 -6.41
N ILE A 111 -8.67 8.97 -5.51
CA ILE A 111 -8.88 7.81 -4.63
C ILE A 111 -10.04 8.05 -3.67
N ALA A 112 -10.11 9.23 -3.05
CA ALA A 112 -11.18 9.57 -2.11
C ALA A 112 -12.56 9.58 -2.79
N LEU A 113 -12.64 10.13 -4.00
CA LEU A 113 -13.88 10.16 -4.78
C LEU A 113 -14.30 8.75 -5.24
N ALA A 114 -13.35 7.95 -5.74
CA ALA A 114 -13.60 6.56 -6.11
C ALA A 114 -14.13 5.75 -4.91
N PHE A 115 -13.50 5.91 -3.75
CA PHE A 115 -13.92 5.24 -2.53
C PHE A 115 -15.30 5.70 -2.05
N ALA A 116 -15.59 7.00 -2.10
CA ALA A 116 -16.91 7.52 -1.75
C ALA A 116 -18.02 6.92 -2.63
N ARG A 117 -17.80 6.84 -3.96
CA ARG A 117 -18.76 6.23 -4.91
C ARG A 117 -19.03 4.75 -4.59
N GLU A 118 -17.99 3.98 -4.28
CA GLU A 118 -18.14 2.58 -3.88
C GLU A 118 -18.93 2.44 -2.57
N LEU A 119 -18.64 3.29 -1.57
CA LEU A 119 -19.38 3.27 -0.31
C LEU A 119 -20.85 3.71 -0.46
N GLU A 120 -21.14 4.71 -1.30
CA GLU A 120 -22.52 5.11 -1.61
C GLU A 120 -23.31 3.95 -2.20
N SER A 121 -22.70 3.22 -3.14
CA SER A 121 -23.31 2.02 -3.71
C SER A 121 -23.57 0.96 -2.63
N LEU A 122 -22.59 0.70 -1.75
CA LEU A 122 -22.76 -0.28 -0.66
C LEU A 122 -23.85 0.11 0.33
N VAL A 123 -23.89 1.39 0.72
CA VAL A 123 -24.89 1.92 1.65
C VAL A 123 -26.28 1.88 1.02
N GLY A 124 -26.42 2.25 -0.26
CA GLY A 124 -27.68 2.21 -1.01
C GLY A 124 -28.28 0.80 -1.12
N HIS A 125 -27.43 -0.23 -1.25
CA HIS A 125 -27.86 -1.64 -1.25
C HIS A 125 -27.97 -2.25 0.16
N GLY A 126 -27.69 -1.48 1.22
CA GLY A 126 -27.61 -1.91 2.61
C GLY A 126 -26.30 -2.64 2.93
N LEU A 127 -25.74 -2.37 4.10
CA LEU A 127 -24.47 -2.99 4.54
C LEU A 127 -24.62 -4.50 4.73
N ALA A 128 -23.54 -5.23 4.51
CA ALA A 128 -23.48 -6.66 4.79
C ALA A 128 -23.77 -6.92 6.26
N LYS A 129 -24.51 -8.00 6.52
CA LYS A 129 -24.83 -8.44 7.89
C LYS A 129 -24.36 -9.87 8.09
N GLY A 130 -23.94 -10.16 9.29
CA GLY A 130 -23.54 -11.50 9.72
C GLY A 130 -24.07 -11.82 11.10
N TYR A 131 -23.99 -13.10 11.49
CA TYR A 131 -24.42 -13.51 12.81
C TYR A 131 -23.21 -13.56 13.75
N GLU A 132 -23.30 -12.79 14.84
CA GLU A 132 -22.37 -12.82 15.96
C GLU A 132 -22.97 -13.64 17.12
N ARG A 133 -22.13 -14.41 17.79
CA ARG A 133 -22.54 -15.13 19.02
C ARG A 133 -22.31 -14.21 20.20
N ILE A 134 -23.39 -13.81 20.87
CA ILE A 134 -23.33 -12.92 22.03
C ILE A 134 -23.80 -13.66 23.27
N ARG A 135 -23.07 -13.53 24.38
CA ARG A 135 -23.48 -13.97 25.70
C ARG A 135 -24.37 -12.89 26.34
N HIS A 136 -25.54 -13.31 26.78
CA HIS A 136 -26.50 -12.45 27.46
C HIS A 136 -26.49 -12.78 28.95
N HIS A 137 -26.07 -11.81 29.77
CA HIS A 137 -26.00 -11.90 31.23
C HIS A 137 -27.16 -11.24 31.93
N ARG A 138 -28.11 -10.67 31.19
CA ARG A 138 -29.32 -9.97 31.66
C ARG A 138 -30.51 -10.25 30.75
N PRO A 139 -31.73 -10.19 31.25
CA PRO A 139 -32.93 -10.28 30.41
C PRO A 139 -32.96 -9.21 29.29
N PRO A 140 -33.58 -9.52 28.16
CA PRO A 140 -34.10 -10.85 27.78
C PRO A 140 -32.94 -11.81 27.50
N TYR A 141 -33.13 -13.13 27.75
CA TYR A 141 -32.14 -14.19 27.56
C TYR A 141 -32.39 -14.94 26.26
N PRO A 142 -32.05 -14.36 25.09
CA PRO A 142 -32.24 -15.02 23.81
C PRO A 142 -31.22 -16.14 23.60
N GLY A 143 -31.62 -17.16 22.85
CA GLY A 143 -30.76 -18.26 22.49
C GLY A 143 -30.81 -19.42 23.48
N ARG A 144 -29.72 -20.15 23.61
CA ARG A 144 -29.58 -21.34 24.47
C ARG A 144 -28.77 -21.06 25.72
N LEU A 145 -29.00 -21.83 26.78
CA LEU A 145 -28.21 -21.76 28.01
C LEU A 145 -26.73 -22.07 27.68
N ASP A 146 -25.82 -21.26 28.19
CA ASP A 146 -24.34 -21.54 28.10
C ASP A 146 -23.97 -22.47 29.29
N THR A 147 -24.23 -23.75 29.10
CA THR A 147 -24.00 -24.76 30.14
C THR A 147 -22.52 -24.84 30.54
N ALA A 148 -21.61 -24.71 29.59
CA ALA A 148 -20.17 -24.71 29.89
C ALA A 148 -19.78 -23.53 30.78
N TYR A 149 -20.32 -22.34 30.53
CA TYR A 149 -20.06 -21.16 31.34
C TYR A 149 -20.69 -21.30 32.73
N HIS A 150 -21.91 -21.86 32.82
CA HIS A 150 -22.57 -22.14 34.09
C HIS A 150 -21.78 -23.10 34.95
N LEU A 151 -21.39 -24.25 34.42
CA LEU A 151 -20.63 -25.25 35.15
C LEU A 151 -19.24 -24.77 35.56
N GLY A 152 -18.58 -24.00 34.68
CA GLY A 152 -17.21 -23.55 34.93
C GLY A 152 -17.09 -22.29 35.81
N ARG A 153 -18.06 -21.34 35.69
CA ARG A 153 -17.92 -20.00 36.33
C ARG A 153 -19.09 -19.60 37.21
N LEU A 154 -20.24 -20.22 37.07
CA LEU A 154 -21.46 -19.87 37.82
C LEU A 154 -22.00 -21.04 38.66
N ALA A 155 -21.23 -22.12 38.85
CA ALA A 155 -21.68 -23.27 39.68
C ALA A 155 -22.13 -22.86 41.09
N ALA A 156 -21.48 -21.84 41.67
CA ALA A 156 -21.86 -21.30 42.97
C ALA A 156 -22.86 -20.13 42.90
N ARG A 157 -23.41 -19.82 41.74
CA ARG A 157 -24.34 -18.69 41.52
C ARG A 157 -25.57 -19.14 40.71
N PRO A 158 -26.47 -19.95 41.32
CA PRO A 158 -27.67 -20.45 40.65
C PRO A 158 -28.68 -19.36 40.31
N ASP A 159 -28.56 -18.18 40.94
CA ASP A 159 -29.36 -16.98 40.71
C ASP A 159 -29.03 -16.29 39.39
N ARG A 160 -27.96 -16.66 38.71
CA ARG A 160 -27.52 -16.04 37.47
C ARG A 160 -27.71 -16.96 36.28
N LEU A 161 -28.39 -16.43 35.26
CA LEU A 161 -28.57 -17.10 33.98
C LEU A 161 -27.67 -16.43 32.92
N VAL A 162 -27.04 -17.27 32.11
CA VAL A 162 -26.27 -16.79 30.92
C VAL A 162 -26.68 -17.61 29.71
N THR A 163 -27.11 -16.93 28.68
CA THR A 163 -27.47 -17.57 27.40
C THR A 163 -26.53 -17.11 26.27
N VAL A 164 -26.43 -17.93 25.25
CA VAL A 164 -25.73 -17.61 24.00
C VAL A 164 -26.75 -17.53 22.90
N GLY A 165 -26.96 -16.32 22.38
CA GLY A 165 -27.81 -16.03 21.24
C GLY A 165 -26.98 -15.73 19.97
N ARG A 166 -27.63 -15.86 18.81
CA ARG A 166 -27.17 -15.34 17.56
C ARG A 166 -27.76 -13.96 17.31
N HIS A 167 -26.93 -12.94 17.14
CA HIS A 167 -27.37 -11.59 16.85
C HIS A 167 -26.95 -11.21 15.42
N LEU A 168 -27.91 -10.72 14.63
CA LEU A 168 -27.64 -10.22 13.29
C LEU A 168 -27.07 -8.80 13.38
N THR A 169 -25.83 -8.63 12.93
CA THR A 169 -25.11 -7.37 13.06
C THR A 169 -24.45 -6.95 11.75
N ALA A 170 -24.33 -5.64 11.54
CA ALA A 170 -23.49 -5.08 10.49
C ALA A 170 -21.99 -5.01 10.89
N ASN A 171 -21.65 -5.37 12.14
CA ASN A 171 -20.28 -5.36 12.63
C ASN A 171 -19.50 -6.59 12.12
N VAL A 172 -19.29 -6.65 10.81
CA VAL A 172 -18.58 -7.73 10.11
C VAL A 172 -17.28 -7.23 9.49
N PRO A 173 -16.28 -8.10 9.25
CA PRO A 173 -14.94 -7.69 8.80
C PRO A 173 -14.92 -6.78 7.56
N VAL A 174 -15.77 -7.03 6.57
CA VAL A 174 -15.86 -6.20 5.36
C VAL A 174 -16.30 -4.76 5.69
N ASN A 175 -17.27 -4.59 6.61
CA ASN A 175 -17.70 -3.26 7.02
C ASN A 175 -16.68 -2.58 7.93
N GLN A 176 -16.00 -3.33 8.80
CA GLN A 176 -14.95 -2.80 9.67
C GLN A 176 -13.79 -2.22 8.84
N ALA A 177 -13.34 -2.96 7.82
CA ALA A 177 -12.26 -2.53 6.95
C ALA A 177 -12.59 -1.22 6.20
N VAL A 178 -13.77 -1.13 5.57
CA VAL A 178 -14.15 0.09 4.84
C VAL A 178 -14.47 1.24 5.79
N ALA A 179 -14.96 0.98 7.01
CA ALA A 179 -15.21 2.03 8.01
C ALA A 179 -13.90 2.66 8.51
N VAL A 180 -12.85 1.87 8.74
CA VAL A 180 -11.53 2.38 9.14
C VAL A 180 -10.89 3.20 8.00
N ALA A 181 -11.02 2.76 6.76
CA ALA A 181 -10.55 3.53 5.60
C ALA A 181 -11.33 4.85 5.43
N LEU A 182 -12.66 4.83 5.67
CA LEU A 182 -13.48 6.05 5.67
C LEU A 182 -13.02 7.03 6.74
N ASP A 183 -12.84 6.57 7.98
CA ASP A 183 -12.34 7.42 9.08
C ASP A 183 -10.94 7.99 8.79
N THR A 184 -10.12 7.24 8.05
CA THR A 184 -8.81 7.71 7.58
C THR A 184 -8.96 8.90 6.63
N LEU A 185 -9.80 8.76 5.60
CA LEU A 185 -10.00 9.80 4.59
C LEU A 185 -10.70 11.04 5.14
N THR A 186 -11.59 10.90 6.14
CA THR A 186 -12.26 12.07 6.75
C THR A 186 -11.30 12.98 7.51
N ARG A 187 -10.08 12.53 7.79
CA ARG A 187 -9.02 13.34 8.43
C ARG A 187 -8.09 13.99 7.43
N VAL A 188 -8.09 13.52 6.17
CA VAL A 188 -7.25 14.08 5.11
C VAL A 188 -7.87 15.39 4.63
N PRO A 189 -7.09 16.48 4.45
CA PRO A 189 -7.62 17.70 3.83
C PRO A 189 -7.96 17.40 2.37
N LEU A 190 -9.25 17.48 2.05
CA LEU A 190 -9.83 17.21 0.73
C LEU A 190 -10.66 18.41 0.27
N ALA A 191 -10.91 18.49 -1.04
CA ALA A 191 -11.87 19.44 -1.58
C ALA A 191 -13.23 19.33 -0.87
N ARG A 192 -13.90 20.47 -0.65
CA ARG A 192 -15.14 20.56 0.12
C ARG A 192 -16.23 19.59 -0.37
N GLU A 193 -16.31 19.39 -1.67
CA GLU A 193 -17.29 18.46 -2.26
C GLU A 193 -17.01 17.02 -1.82
N VAL A 194 -15.76 16.55 -1.94
CA VAL A 194 -15.34 15.19 -1.59
C VAL A 194 -15.45 14.96 -0.10
N SER A 195 -14.98 15.90 0.72
CA SER A 195 -15.07 15.80 2.19
C SER A 195 -16.52 15.77 2.68
N THR A 196 -17.41 16.58 2.10
CA THR A 196 -18.85 16.55 2.43
C THR A 196 -19.47 15.22 2.04
N ARG A 197 -19.11 14.65 0.90
CA ARG A 197 -19.59 13.36 0.42
C ARG A 197 -19.19 12.23 1.35
N LEU A 198 -17.92 12.18 1.78
CA LEU A 198 -17.43 11.21 2.76
C LEU A 198 -18.13 11.37 4.12
N ALA A 199 -18.29 12.61 4.61
CA ALA A 199 -18.94 12.89 5.88
C ALA A 199 -20.38 12.36 5.93
N ARG A 200 -21.14 12.44 4.84
CA ARG A 200 -22.49 11.90 4.72
C ARG A 200 -22.57 10.37 4.87
N LEU A 201 -21.47 9.67 4.62
CA LEU A 201 -21.41 8.20 4.70
C LEU A 201 -21.10 7.71 6.12
N VAL A 202 -20.46 8.53 6.97
CA VAL A 202 -20.05 8.15 8.34
C VAL A 202 -21.20 7.60 9.19
N PRO A 203 -22.41 8.18 9.19
CA PRO A 203 -23.54 7.69 10.00
C PRO A 203 -23.95 6.24 9.67
N ALA A 204 -23.78 5.80 8.41
CA ALA A 204 -24.12 4.43 8.02
C ALA A 204 -23.28 3.38 8.76
N PHE A 205 -22.09 3.76 9.21
CA PHE A 205 -21.13 2.88 9.89
C PHE A 205 -21.08 3.08 11.42
N VAL A 206 -22.03 3.81 12.03
CA VAL A 206 -22.01 4.12 13.47
C VAL A 206 -21.98 2.87 14.37
N ARG A 207 -22.61 1.78 13.92
CA ARG A 207 -22.67 0.49 14.65
C ARG A 207 -21.55 -0.48 14.26
N VAL A 208 -20.58 -0.04 13.48
CA VAL A 208 -19.45 -0.85 13.03
C VAL A 208 -18.23 -0.48 13.88
N THR A 209 -17.62 -1.49 14.49
CA THR A 209 -16.42 -1.29 15.33
C THR A 209 -15.23 -0.79 14.49
N ARG A 210 -14.52 0.22 15.02
CA ARG A 210 -13.27 0.73 14.46
C ARG A 210 -12.08 -0.04 15.04
N ALA A 211 -12.08 -1.36 14.91
CA ALA A 211 -10.91 -2.14 15.28
C ALA A 211 -9.71 -1.76 14.41
N PRO A 212 -8.48 -1.80 14.93
CA PRO A 212 -7.30 -1.52 14.13
C PRO A 212 -7.16 -2.56 13.01
N VAL A 213 -7.52 -2.16 11.79
CA VAL A 213 -7.38 -2.97 10.57
C VAL A 213 -6.16 -2.46 9.81
N ARG A 214 -5.25 -3.36 9.48
CA ARG A 214 -4.09 -3.04 8.63
C ARG A 214 -4.39 -3.43 7.18
N ALA A 215 -3.68 -2.82 6.24
CA ALA A 215 -3.83 -3.16 4.81
C ALA A 215 -3.68 -4.67 4.54
N GLY A 216 -2.72 -5.33 5.20
CA GLY A 216 -2.51 -6.79 5.08
C GLY A 216 -3.66 -7.65 5.60
N ASP A 217 -4.46 -7.16 6.54
CA ASP A 217 -5.60 -7.88 7.09
C ASP A 217 -6.76 -7.93 6.10
N ILE A 218 -6.92 -6.87 5.28
CA ILE A 218 -7.94 -6.82 4.22
C ILE A 218 -7.78 -7.97 3.24
N GLY A 219 -6.54 -8.28 2.88
CA GLY A 219 -6.25 -9.38 1.97
C GLY A 219 -6.64 -10.78 2.51
N ARG A 220 -6.87 -10.93 3.82
CA ARG A 220 -7.30 -12.18 4.47
C ARG A 220 -8.82 -12.31 4.55
N ILE A 221 -9.55 -11.24 4.24
CA ILE A 221 -11.02 -11.26 4.28
C ILE A 221 -11.53 -12.14 3.13
N THR A 222 -12.17 -13.24 3.47
CA THR A 222 -12.81 -14.12 2.50
C THR A 222 -14.15 -13.53 2.06
N LEU A 223 -14.27 -13.28 0.76
CA LEU A 223 -15.52 -12.80 0.17
C LEU A 223 -16.44 -13.97 -0.15
N THR A 224 -17.65 -13.88 0.33
CA THR A 224 -18.77 -14.78 -0.04
C THR A 224 -19.55 -14.18 -1.21
N ASN A 225 -20.52 -14.92 -1.78
CA ASN A 225 -21.42 -14.38 -2.80
C ASN A 225 -22.13 -13.10 -2.34
N LEU A 226 -22.51 -13.02 -1.06
CA LEU A 226 -23.20 -11.86 -0.47
C LEU A 226 -22.27 -10.65 -0.28
N THR A 227 -20.98 -10.88 -0.10
CA THR A 227 -19.98 -9.82 0.15
C THR A 227 -19.08 -9.53 -1.06
N ARG A 228 -19.23 -10.26 -2.17
CA ARG A 228 -18.43 -10.03 -3.40
C ARG A 228 -18.52 -8.58 -3.91
N ARG A 229 -19.67 -7.93 -3.72
CA ARG A 229 -19.87 -6.52 -4.06
C ARG A 229 -18.93 -5.55 -3.31
N TYR A 230 -18.30 -5.99 -2.21
CA TYR A 230 -17.31 -5.21 -1.47
C TYR A 230 -15.90 -5.20 -2.10
N GLN A 231 -15.66 -6.03 -3.11
CA GLN A 231 -14.32 -6.26 -3.65
C GLN A 231 -13.61 -4.96 -4.02
N GLN A 232 -14.28 -4.04 -4.72
CA GLN A 232 -13.68 -2.77 -5.14
C GLN A 232 -13.50 -1.79 -3.97
N ALA A 233 -14.48 -1.68 -3.09
CA ALA A 233 -14.36 -0.88 -1.88
C ALA A 233 -13.22 -1.37 -0.97
N LEU A 234 -13.03 -2.69 -0.84
CA LEU A 234 -11.93 -3.27 -0.08
C LEU A 234 -10.57 -3.06 -0.75
N ALA A 235 -10.49 -3.12 -2.09
CA ALA A 235 -9.27 -2.82 -2.81
C ALA A 235 -8.84 -1.35 -2.60
N LEU A 236 -9.77 -0.41 -2.66
CA LEU A 236 -9.53 0.99 -2.35
C LEU A 236 -9.18 1.20 -0.87
N ALA A 237 -9.89 0.52 0.06
CA ALA A 237 -9.58 0.56 1.48
C ALA A 237 -8.16 0.02 1.76
N GLU A 238 -7.74 -1.06 1.09
CA GLU A 238 -6.37 -1.59 1.19
C GLU A 238 -5.34 -0.55 0.75
N ALA A 239 -5.56 0.13 -0.37
CA ALA A 239 -4.67 1.20 -0.85
C ALA A 239 -4.59 2.36 0.15
N ILE A 240 -5.74 2.84 0.66
CA ILE A 240 -5.83 3.91 1.66
C ILE A 240 -5.09 3.53 2.95
N LEU A 241 -5.31 2.32 3.49
CA LEU A 241 -4.67 1.89 4.73
C LEU A 241 -3.19 1.53 4.55
N ARG A 242 -2.78 1.17 3.34
CA ARG A 242 -1.37 0.95 3.01
C ARG A 242 -0.58 2.25 3.03
N SER A 243 -1.15 3.36 2.53
CA SER A 243 -0.50 4.66 2.57
C SER A 243 -0.13 5.08 4.00
N GLN A 244 -0.99 4.82 4.98
CA GLN A 244 -0.71 5.09 6.40
C GLN A 244 0.32 4.14 7.02
N SER A 245 0.33 2.87 6.60
CA SER A 245 1.23 1.85 7.16
C SER A 245 2.70 2.11 6.80
N LEU A 246 2.94 2.84 5.73
CA LEU A 246 4.27 3.16 5.22
C LEU A 246 4.82 4.47 5.77
N ALA A 247 3.96 5.36 6.28
CA ALA A 247 4.43 6.52 7.03
C ALA A 247 5.11 6.05 8.32
N PRO A 248 6.33 6.52 8.63
CA PRO A 248 7.02 6.14 9.85
C PRO A 248 6.13 6.43 11.07
N ARG A 249 5.89 5.42 11.91
CA ARG A 249 5.04 5.54 13.11
C ARG A 249 5.52 6.59 14.12
N SER A 250 6.79 7.00 14.00
CA SER A 250 7.44 8.01 14.85
C SER A 250 7.12 9.44 14.43
N THR A 251 6.50 9.69 13.30
CA THR A 251 6.37 11.04 12.75
C THR A 251 5.18 11.83 13.27
N GLY A 252 4.34 11.29 14.18
CA GLY A 252 3.24 12.06 14.75
C GLY A 252 2.54 12.94 13.71
N LEU A 253 2.13 12.37 12.56
CA LEU A 253 1.54 13.13 11.44
C LEU A 253 0.37 13.95 11.96
N ALA A 254 0.62 15.23 12.24
CA ALA A 254 -0.39 16.17 12.68
C ALA A 254 -1.24 16.54 11.46
N GLY A 255 -2.51 16.24 11.51
CA GLY A 255 -3.40 16.35 10.35
C GLY A 255 -3.39 15.08 9.50
N GLY A 256 -4.54 14.76 8.95
CA GLY A 256 -4.67 13.56 8.11
C GLY A 256 -3.79 13.67 6.87
N SER A 257 -3.09 12.62 6.56
CA SER A 257 -2.24 12.53 5.38
C SER A 257 -2.53 11.25 4.63
N LEU A 258 -2.39 11.29 3.32
CA LEU A 258 -2.48 10.14 2.43
C LEU A 258 -1.26 10.15 1.52
N LEU A 259 -0.20 9.48 1.94
CA LEU A 259 1.07 9.42 1.23
C LEU A 259 1.41 7.98 0.87
N PHE A 260 1.68 7.74 -0.40
CA PHE A 260 2.13 6.46 -0.93
C PHE A 260 3.64 6.46 -1.08
N PHE A 261 4.31 5.51 -0.44
CA PHE A 261 5.74 5.25 -0.64
C PHE A 261 5.93 4.49 -1.95
N MET A 262 6.28 5.21 -2.99
CA MET A 262 6.27 4.69 -4.37
C MET A 262 7.21 3.53 -4.63
N PRO A 263 8.43 3.43 -4.04
CA PRO A 263 9.24 2.24 -4.17
C PRO A 263 8.50 0.96 -3.74
N LYS A 264 7.76 1.01 -2.62
CA LYS A 264 6.98 -0.16 -2.15
C LYS A 264 5.77 -0.46 -3.03
N VAL A 265 5.14 0.57 -3.58
CA VAL A 265 4.05 0.40 -4.57
C VAL A 265 4.60 -0.29 -5.83
N TRP A 266 5.79 0.10 -6.27
CA TRP A 266 6.49 -0.49 -7.41
C TRP A 266 6.85 -1.96 -7.18
N GLU A 267 7.46 -2.31 -6.05
CA GLU A 267 7.77 -3.70 -5.67
C GLU A 267 6.50 -4.59 -5.72
N LEU A 268 5.38 -4.10 -5.16
CA LEU A 268 4.11 -4.80 -5.17
C LEU A 268 3.53 -4.96 -6.58
N TYR A 269 3.66 -3.94 -7.42
CA TYR A 269 3.28 -4.01 -8.82
C TYR A 269 4.10 -5.08 -9.55
N VAL A 270 5.44 -5.03 -9.44
CA VAL A 270 6.35 -5.98 -10.08
C VAL A 270 6.04 -7.41 -9.65
N SER A 271 5.81 -7.64 -8.35
CA SER A 271 5.49 -8.98 -7.85
C SER A 271 4.20 -9.55 -8.46
N ARG A 272 3.19 -8.71 -8.72
CA ARG A 272 1.93 -9.12 -9.34
C ARG A 272 2.05 -9.29 -10.83
N TRP A 273 2.77 -8.37 -11.47
CA TRP A 273 3.10 -8.48 -12.87
C TRP A 273 3.86 -9.78 -13.14
N LEU A 274 4.83 -10.17 -12.29
CA LEU A 274 5.51 -11.45 -12.39
C LEU A 274 4.56 -12.64 -12.24
N ALA A 275 3.58 -12.58 -11.35
CA ALA A 275 2.60 -13.66 -11.21
C ALA A 275 1.72 -13.84 -12.47
N GLU A 276 1.51 -12.77 -13.23
CA GLU A 276 0.83 -12.82 -14.53
C GLU A 276 1.74 -13.37 -15.63
N GLN A 277 3.05 -13.05 -15.60
CA GLN A 277 4.04 -13.53 -16.57
C GLN A 277 4.43 -15.00 -16.33
N TRP A 278 4.36 -15.46 -15.08
CA TRP A 278 4.76 -16.79 -14.66
C TRP A 278 3.60 -17.55 -13.99
N PRO A 279 2.48 -17.86 -14.74
CA PRO A 279 1.26 -18.40 -14.14
C PRO A 279 1.43 -19.80 -13.52
N GLU A 280 2.38 -20.59 -14.04
CA GLU A 280 2.69 -21.94 -13.57
C GLU A 280 3.71 -21.96 -12.41
N HIS A 281 4.23 -20.81 -12.01
CA HIS A 281 5.34 -20.68 -11.05
C HIS A 281 4.88 -20.00 -9.77
N ARG A 282 5.56 -20.30 -8.67
CA ARG A 282 5.35 -19.65 -7.39
C ARG A 282 6.20 -18.39 -7.30
N ILE A 283 5.57 -17.22 -7.10
CA ILE A 283 6.26 -15.96 -6.83
C ILE A 283 6.37 -15.78 -5.32
N VAL A 284 7.60 -15.52 -4.84
CA VAL A 284 7.87 -15.16 -3.44
C VAL A 284 8.37 -13.72 -3.40
N ALA A 285 7.59 -12.84 -2.80
CA ALA A 285 7.86 -11.39 -2.74
C ALA A 285 7.36 -10.79 -1.41
N PRO A 286 8.24 -10.25 -0.56
CA PRO A 286 9.70 -10.32 -0.66
C PRO A 286 10.25 -11.72 -0.32
N HIS A 287 11.43 -12.04 -0.85
CA HIS A 287 12.15 -13.27 -0.51
C HIS A 287 13.35 -12.95 0.40
N ARG A 288 13.26 -13.40 1.64
CA ARG A 288 14.32 -13.25 2.63
C ARG A 288 15.22 -14.46 2.66
N PHE A 289 16.53 -14.27 2.61
CA PHE A 289 17.53 -15.34 2.62
C PHE A 289 18.77 -14.93 3.40
N GLN A 290 19.57 -15.92 3.80
CA GLN A 290 20.84 -15.70 4.47
C GLN A 290 21.90 -15.27 3.46
N LEU A 291 22.46 -14.06 3.62
CA LEU A 291 23.48 -13.51 2.71
C LEU A 291 24.86 -14.04 3.04
N THR A 292 25.24 -14.00 4.30
CA THR A 292 26.58 -14.40 4.78
C THR A 292 26.51 -15.60 5.71
N ASN A 293 27.63 -16.29 5.88
CA ASN A 293 27.70 -17.47 6.73
C ASN A 293 27.57 -17.15 8.23
N ASP A 294 27.85 -15.92 8.64
CA ASP A 294 27.72 -15.40 9.99
C ASP A 294 26.30 -14.92 10.34
N GLY A 295 25.33 -15.10 9.44
CA GLY A 295 23.92 -14.91 9.71
C GLY A 295 23.33 -13.59 9.24
N GLN A 296 24.07 -12.75 8.51
CA GLN A 296 23.47 -11.57 7.87
C GLN A 296 22.45 -11.99 6.83
N THR A 297 21.29 -11.34 6.82
CA THR A 297 20.21 -11.64 5.88
C THR A 297 20.06 -10.55 4.83
N ALA A 298 19.64 -10.94 3.65
CA ALA A 298 19.22 -10.04 2.58
C ALA A 298 17.77 -10.32 2.19
N GLU A 299 17.18 -9.37 1.48
CA GLU A 299 15.81 -9.45 0.99
C GLU A 299 15.82 -9.07 -0.50
N ALA A 300 15.39 -9.99 -1.35
CA ALA A 300 15.14 -9.75 -2.75
C ALA A 300 13.66 -9.36 -2.93
N ASP A 301 13.38 -8.42 -3.83
CA ASP A 301 12.01 -7.92 -4.04
C ASP A 301 11.08 -9.00 -4.58
N ALA A 302 11.56 -9.85 -5.49
CA ALA A 302 10.81 -11.00 -5.95
C ALA A 302 11.71 -12.13 -6.48
N THR A 303 11.27 -13.37 -6.25
CA THR A 303 11.87 -14.59 -6.81
C THR A 303 10.80 -15.49 -7.40
N VAL A 304 11.17 -16.22 -8.45
CA VAL A 304 10.30 -17.14 -9.18
C VAL A 304 10.78 -18.58 -8.93
N TRP A 305 9.84 -19.48 -8.62
CA TRP A 305 10.11 -20.83 -8.24
C TRP A 305 9.32 -21.82 -9.09
N SER A 306 9.99 -22.80 -9.65
CA SER A 306 9.40 -23.98 -10.30
C SER A 306 9.45 -25.16 -9.32
N GLY A 307 8.32 -25.46 -8.67
CA GLY A 307 8.34 -26.37 -7.51
C GLY A 307 9.24 -25.83 -6.40
N GLU A 308 10.28 -26.59 -6.05
CA GLU A 308 11.29 -26.20 -5.05
C GLU A 308 12.56 -25.59 -5.66
N VAL A 309 12.62 -25.44 -6.99
CA VAL A 309 13.80 -24.90 -7.68
C VAL A 309 13.60 -23.39 -7.90
N LEU A 310 14.57 -22.59 -7.45
CA LEU A 310 14.63 -21.15 -7.74
C LEU A 310 15.11 -20.96 -9.17
N VAL A 311 14.29 -20.31 -10.01
CA VAL A 311 14.58 -20.14 -11.44
C VAL A 311 14.89 -18.71 -11.85
N ALA A 312 14.40 -17.69 -11.12
CA ALA A 312 14.69 -16.32 -11.45
C ALA A 312 14.67 -15.38 -10.24
N LEU A 313 15.42 -14.30 -10.32
CA LEU A 313 15.58 -13.25 -9.32
C LEU A 313 15.31 -11.89 -9.95
N TYR A 314 14.44 -11.11 -9.31
CA TYR A 314 14.06 -9.77 -9.72
C TYR A 314 14.23 -8.77 -8.58
N ASP A 315 14.67 -7.55 -8.93
CA ASP A 315 14.78 -6.43 -8.02
C ASP A 315 14.14 -5.18 -8.66
N ALA A 316 13.24 -4.53 -7.93
CA ALA A 316 12.36 -3.47 -8.43
C ALA A 316 12.94 -2.09 -8.11
N LYS A 317 13.49 -1.40 -9.11
CA LYS A 317 14.13 -0.09 -8.95
C LYS A 317 13.18 1.04 -9.35
N TYR A 318 12.62 1.74 -8.38
CA TYR A 318 11.76 2.91 -8.62
C TYR A 318 12.59 4.15 -8.92
N LYS A 319 13.24 4.18 -10.08
CA LYS A 319 14.04 5.30 -10.57
C LYS A 319 14.13 5.27 -12.09
N TRP A 320 14.54 6.40 -12.70
CA TRP A 320 14.91 6.42 -14.11
C TRP A 320 16.20 5.64 -14.29
N PRO A 321 16.25 4.68 -15.22
CA PRO A 321 17.51 4.02 -15.55
C PRO A 321 18.45 5.01 -16.22
N GLY A 322 19.72 4.99 -15.82
CA GLY A 322 20.80 5.62 -16.58
C GLY A 322 21.11 4.83 -17.86
N PRO A 323 22.09 5.28 -18.64
CA PRO A 323 22.60 4.51 -19.78
C PRO A 323 23.06 3.10 -19.38
N THR A 324 23.55 2.96 -18.16
CA THR A 324 23.89 1.69 -17.50
C THR A 324 23.32 1.71 -16.08
N PRO A 325 22.97 0.54 -15.50
CA PRO A 325 22.57 0.47 -14.08
C PRO A 325 23.67 0.98 -13.16
N ASP A 326 23.25 1.47 -11.98
CA ASP A 326 24.21 1.89 -10.96
C ASP A 326 25.08 0.71 -10.50
N ARG A 327 26.35 0.98 -10.25
CA ARG A 327 27.30 -0.05 -9.80
C ARG A 327 26.84 -0.78 -8.55
N SER A 328 26.22 -0.06 -7.61
CA SER A 328 25.67 -0.64 -6.38
C SER A 328 24.57 -1.66 -6.68
N ASP A 329 23.68 -1.37 -7.65
CA ASP A 329 22.61 -2.28 -8.06
C ASP A 329 23.20 -3.54 -8.72
N ILE A 330 24.21 -3.37 -9.59
CA ILE A 330 24.90 -4.49 -10.23
C ILE A 330 25.55 -5.38 -9.16
N TYR A 331 26.30 -4.81 -8.20
CA TYR A 331 26.95 -5.56 -7.14
C TYR A 331 25.95 -6.30 -6.25
N GLN A 332 24.83 -5.66 -5.92
CA GLN A 332 23.75 -6.29 -5.19
C GLN A 332 23.23 -7.54 -5.91
N MET A 333 22.93 -7.40 -7.20
CA MET A 333 22.36 -8.50 -8.00
C MET A 333 23.36 -9.64 -8.20
N VAL A 334 24.64 -9.34 -8.45
CA VAL A 334 25.68 -10.36 -8.57
C VAL A 334 25.87 -11.11 -7.26
N THR A 335 25.90 -10.40 -6.13
CA THR A 335 26.02 -11.03 -4.81
C THR A 335 24.81 -11.94 -4.51
N TYR A 336 23.61 -11.51 -4.86
CA TYR A 336 22.40 -12.32 -4.69
C TYR A 336 22.42 -13.55 -5.60
N CYS A 337 22.83 -13.40 -6.87
CA CYS A 337 23.00 -14.53 -7.78
C CYS A 337 23.98 -15.56 -7.23
N GLU A 338 25.13 -15.12 -6.73
CA GLU A 338 26.15 -16.00 -6.16
C GLU A 338 25.59 -16.78 -4.96
N ARG A 339 24.92 -16.08 -4.05
CA ARG A 339 24.37 -16.69 -2.85
C ARG A 339 23.21 -17.67 -3.12
N LEU A 340 22.40 -17.37 -4.12
CA LEU A 340 21.21 -18.15 -4.48
C LEU A 340 21.48 -19.21 -5.57
N GLY A 341 22.72 -19.31 -6.08
CA GLY A 341 23.11 -20.29 -7.11
C GLY A 341 22.57 -19.97 -8.50
N LEU A 342 22.21 -18.71 -8.77
CA LEU A 342 21.69 -18.25 -10.07
C LEU A 342 22.82 -17.72 -10.96
N GLN A 343 22.65 -17.83 -12.29
CA GLN A 343 23.53 -17.21 -13.28
C GLN A 343 22.99 -15.85 -13.75
N HIS A 344 21.69 -15.62 -13.63
CA HIS A 344 21.00 -14.46 -14.15
C HIS A 344 20.14 -13.81 -13.08
N SER A 345 20.02 -12.48 -13.18
CA SER A 345 19.12 -11.66 -12.39
C SER A 345 18.58 -10.49 -13.21
N THR A 346 17.49 -9.87 -12.79
CA THR A 346 16.83 -8.81 -13.53
C THR A 346 16.52 -7.60 -12.65
N LEU A 347 17.00 -6.43 -13.06
CA LEU A 347 16.59 -5.13 -12.52
C LEU A 347 15.37 -4.63 -13.31
N VAL A 348 14.30 -4.28 -12.60
CA VAL A 348 13.03 -3.85 -13.22
C VAL A 348 12.78 -2.37 -12.93
N TYR A 349 12.60 -1.57 -13.99
CA TYR A 349 12.38 -0.13 -13.93
C TYR A 349 10.98 0.26 -14.41
N PRO A 350 10.33 1.32 -13.85
CA PRO A 350 8.95 1.72 -14.16
C PRO A 350 8.80 2.54 -15.46
N VAL A 351 9.67 2.34 -16.41
CA VAL A 351 9.68 3.02 -17.72
C VAL A 351 10.14 2.06 -18.81
N ALA A 352 9.67 2.25 -20.01
CA ALA A 352 10.18 1.50 -21.15
C ALA A 352 11.70 1.77 -21.33
N THR A 353 12.49 0.72 -21.38
CA THR A 353 13.93 0.79 -21.59
C THR A 353 14.34 -0.19 -22.67
N PRO A 354 15.42 0.10 -23.44
CA PRO A 354 16.04 -0.92 -24.27
C PRO A 354 16.49 -2.10 -23.41
N LYS A 355 16.39 -3.30 -23.93
CA LYS A 355 16.97 -4.50 -23.29
C LYS A 355 18.49 -4.31 -23.19
N LEU A 356 19.02 -4.38 -21.99
CA LEU A 356 20.44 -4.28 -21.70
C LEU A 356 20.84 -5.46 -20.80
N THR A 357 22.01 -6.04 -21.07
CA THR A 357 22.61 -7.06 -20.21
C THR A 357 24.02 -6.63 -19.82
N VAL A 358 24.29 -6.64 -18.52
CA VAL A 358 25.62 -6.36 -17.98
C VAL A 358 26.19 -7.67 -17.45
N ASN A 359 27.31 -8.10 -18.03
CA ASN A 359 28.00 -9.32 -17.61
C ASN A 359 29.10 -8.98 -16.59
N VAL A 360 29.15 -9.74 -15.49
CA VAL A 360 30.16 -9.63 -14.44
C VAL A 360 30.67 -11.04 -14.12
N GLY A 361 31.82 -11.40 -14.61
CA GLY A 361 32.33 -12.78 -14.54
C GLY A 361 31.35 -13.74 -15.25
N SER A 362 30.90 -14.75 -14.55
CA SER A 362 29.91 -15.73 -15.04
C SER A 362 28.47 -15.28 -14.85
N LYS A 363 28.21 -14.15 -14.21
CA LYS A 363 26.85 -13.67 -13.89
C LYS A 363 26.38 -12.62 -14.90
N ALA A 364 25.10 -12.63 -15.21
CA ALA A 364 24.45 -11.64 -16.06
C ALA A 364 23.33 -10.90 -15.31
N VAL A 365 23.36 -9.58 -15.39
CA VAL A 365 22.32 -8.69 -14.85
C VAL A 365 21.57 -8.09 -16.02
N HIS A 366 20.32 -8.50 -16.18
CA HIS A 366 19.42 -7.97 -17.21
C HIS A 366 18.73 -6.71 -16.71
N VAL A 367 18.49 -5.77 -17.63
CA VAL A 367 17.67 -4.57 -17.38
C VAL A 367 16.38 -4.71 -18.13
N LEU A 368 15.27 -4.57 -17.42
CA LEU A 368 13.93 -4.66 -17.96
C LEU A 368 13.14 -3.39 -17.61
N GLY A 369 12.62 -2.73 -18.63
CA GLY A 369 11.69 -1.62 -18.47
C GLY A 369 10.26 -2.09 -18.60
N VAL A 370 9.43 -1.77 -17.61
CA VAL A 370 8.00 -2.06 -17.62
C VAL A 370 7.26 -0.75 -17.38
N ALA A 371 6.68 -0.17 -18.43
CA ALA A 371 5.83 1.00 -18.31
C ALA A 371 4.43 0.58 -17.83
N PRO A 372 3.95 1.03 -16.66
CA PRO A 372 2.71 0.53 -16.06
C PRO A 372 1.46 0.78 -16.92
N SER A 373 1.36 1.94 -17.58
CA SER A 373 0.25 2.30 -18.46
C SER A 373 0.35 1.67 -19.87
N TYR A 374 1.53 1.20 -20.23
CA TYR A 374 1.83 0.62 -21.54
C TYR A 374 2.50 -0.75 -21.38
N THR A 375 1.80 -1.70 -20.78
CA THR A 375 2.30 -3.08 -20.70
C THR A 375 1.63 -3.91 -21.79
N PRO A 376 2.33 -4.21 -22.90
CA PRO A 376 1.87 -5.26 -23.82
C PRO A 376 1.91 -6.59 -23.04
N LEU A 377 0.87 -7.39 -23.22
CA LEU A 377 0.76 -8.77 -22.71
C LEU A 377 1.71 -9.74 -23.45
N ALA A 378 2.94 -9.34 -23.72
CA ALA A 378 3.91 -10.24 -24.33
C ALA A 378 4.67 -11.01 -23.25
N PRO A 379 4.73 -12.34 -23.29
CA PRO A 379 5.46 -13.13 -22.30
C PRO A 379 6.95 -12.80 -22.35
N VAL A 380 7.56 -12.63 -21.17
CA VAL A 380 9.01 -12.39 -20.97
C VAL A 380 9.80 -13.69 -21.18
N ASN A 381 9.20 -14.74 -21.72
CA ASN A 381 9.81 -16.07 -21.83
C ASN A 381 11.07 -16.13 -22.73
N ASP A 382 11.33 -15.12 -23.57
CA ASP A 382 12.47 -15.13 -24.51
C ASP A 382 13.85 -15.00 -23.84
N ALA A 383 13.92 -14.67 -22.54
CA ALA A 383 15.20 -14.49 -21.86
C ALA A 383 15.72 -15.75 -21.13
N VAL A 384 14.86 -16.77 -20.95
CA VAL A 384 15.19 -18.00 -20.21
C VAL A 384 15.42 -19.20 -21.13
N GLU A 385 14.86 -19.19 -22.36
CA GLU A 385 15.01 -20.33 -23.29
C GLU A 385 16.39 -20.46 -23.93
N THR A 386 17.27 -19.45 -23.85
CA THR A 386 18.62 -19.52 -24.39
C THR A 386 19.67 -20.11 -23.45
N ALA A 387 19.30 -20.53 -22.24
CA ALA A 387 20.22 -21.09 -21.26
C ALA A 387 20.13 -22.65 -21.11
N GLY A 388 19.39 -23.31 -21.97
CA GLY A 388 19.10 -24.77 -21.91
C GLY A 388 19.51 -25.54 -23.18
N SER A 389 20.49 -25.10 -23.96
CA SER A 389 21.08 -25.88 -25.06
C SER A 389 22.60 -25.83 -25.02
#